data_dfcb4234c847d6fff140f97d09ed7e2f
#
_entry.id   dfcb4234c847d6fff140f97d09ed7e2f
#
_cell.length_a   1.000
_cell.length_b   1.000
_cell.length_c   1.000
_cell.angle_alpha   90.00
_cell.angle_beta   90.00
_cell.angle_gamma   90.00
#
_symmetry.space_group_name_H-M   'P 1'
#
loop_
_entity.id
_entity.type
_entity.pdbx_description
1 polymer ?
#
loop_
_entity_poly.entity_id
_entity_poly.type
_entity_poly.pdbx_seq_one_letter_code
_entity_poly.pdbx_strand_id
1 'polypeptide(L)'
;MKTPLRYPGGKSRAVKHILPFIPEGVERVCSPFFGGGSVELALASRGVQVFGYDKMKQLVWFWQGVCGDNNRLADEVEKLQEQYVIRSKKTVKGCSKKSFHQYRKDLMTESFMFSYERAAKYYAINRASFSGATFSGGWSERASYAR
;
A
#
# COMPACT_ATOMS: atom_id res chain seq x y z
N MET A 1 10.38 -11.24 0.97
CA MET A 1 10.06 -9.85 0.56
C MET A 1 9.14 -9.23 1.61
N LYS A 2 9.27 -7.92 1.93
CA LYS A 2 8.38 -7.23 2.87
C LYS A 2 7.35 -6.41 2.11
N THR A 3 6.12 -6.34 2.64
CA THR A 3 5.09 -5.46 2.06
C THR A 3 5.47 -3.99 2.19
N PRO A 4 5.28 -3.17 1.14
CA PRO A 4 5.49 -1.72 1.22
C PRO A 4 4.36 -1.00 1.96
N LEU A 5 3.22 -1.64 2.16
CA LEU A 5 2.06 -1.06 2.82
C LEU A 5 2.13 -1.20 4.35
N ARG A 6 1.64 -0.20 5.03
CA ARG A 6 1.18 -0.30 6.41
C ARG A 6 -0.28 -0.78 6.36
N TYR A 7 -0.55 -1.97 6.85
CA TYR A 7 -1.90 -2.53 6.75
C TYR A 7 -2.41 -2.99 8.12
N PRO A 8 -3.53 -2.45 8.62
CA PRO A 8 -4.13 -2.90 9.87
C PRO A 8 -4.44 -4.39 9.81
N GLY A 9 -4.00 -5.14 10.81
CA GLY A 9 -4.13 -6.60 10.80
C GLY A 9 -3.16 -7.33 9.86
N GLY A 10 -2.20 -6.63 9.25
CA GLY A 10 -1.17 -7.23 8.39
C GLY A 10 -0.38 -8.33 9.11
N LYS A 11 -0.07 -9.40 8.39
CA LYS A 11 0.53 -10.63 8.93
C LYS A 11 2.07 -10.65 8.89
N SER A 12 2.73 -9.49 8.66
CA SER A 12 4.19 -9.43 8.48
C SER A 12 5.00 -10.11 9.61
N ARG A 13 4.52 -10.01 10.87
CA ARG A 13 5.16 -10.67 12.01
C ARG A 13 4.83 -12.15 12.10
N ALA A 14 3.68 -12.56 11.58
CA ALA A 14 3.17 -13.92 11.65
C ALA A 14 3.62 -14.78 10.47
N VAL A 15 4.14 -14.20 9.39
CA VAL A 15 4.55 -14.92 8.16
C VAL A 15 5.41 -16.14 8.49
N LYS A 16 6.42 -15.99 9.34
CA LYS A 16 7.32 -17.09 9.74
C LYS A 16 6.61 -18.27 10.45
N HIS A 17 5.47 -18.00 11.06
CA HIS A 17 4.66 -19.01 11.74
C HIS A 17 3.58 -19.59 10.83
N ILE A 18 3.15 -18.87 9.79
CA ILE A 18 2.12 -19.29 8.83
C ILE A 18 2.73 -20.20 7.76
N LEU A 19 3.90 -19.84 7.22
CA LEU A 19 4.52 -20.55 6.11
C LEU A 19 4.75 -22.05 6.35
N PRO A 20 5.10 -22.53 7.55
CA PRO A 20 5.25 -23.97 7.81
C PRO A 20 3.97 -24.79 7.66
N PHE A 21 2.79 -24.14 7.69
CA PHE A 21 1.50 -24.81 7.49
C PHE A 21 1.07 -24.87 6.02
N ILE A 22 1.82 -24.24 5.11
CA ILE A 22 1.59 -24.38 3.67
C ILE A 22 2.20 -25.71 3.23
N PRO A 23 1.42 -26.61 2.58
CA PRO A 23 1.94 -27.89 2.13
C PRO A 23 3.14 -27.74 1.19
N GLU A 24 4.07 -28.68 1.26
CA GLU A 24 5.18 -28.75 0.30
C GLU A 24 4.67 -29.02 -1.11
N GLY A 25 5.36 -28.46 -2.11
CA GLY A 25 5.02 -28.64 -3.53
C GLY A 25 3.84 -27.78 -4.01
N VAL A 26 3.33 -26.87 -3.19
CA VAL A 26 2.29 -25.92 -3.64
C VAL A 26 2.87 -24.97 -4.66
N GLU A 27 2.36 -25.05 -5.91
CA GLU A 27 2.77 -24.19 -7.02
C GLU A 27 1.90 -22.95 -7.17
N ARG A 28 0.63 -23.02 -6.75
CA ARG A 28 -0.37 -21.97 -6.93
C ARG A 28 -1.18 -21.73 -5.68
N VAL A 29 -1.44 -20.46 -5.37
CA VAL A 29 -2.26 -20.04 -4.23
C VAL A 29 -3.26 -18.97 -4.65
N CYS A 30 -4.50 -19.12 -4.22
CA CYS A 30 -5.54 -18.10 -4.31
C CYS A 30 -5.69 -17.41 -2.94
N SER A 31 -5.55 -16.09 -2.90
CA SER A 31 -5.77 -15.27 -1.71
C SER A 31 -6.98 -14.36 -1.92
N PRO A 32 -8.17 -14.72 -1.40
CA PRO A 32 -9.40 -13.93 -1.59
C PRO A 32 -9.47 -12.66 -0.72
N PHE A 33 -8.57 -12.51 0.24
CA PHE A 33 -8.46 -11.36 1.14
C PHE A 33 -6.99 -10.90 1.20
N PHE A 34 -6.48 -10.41 0.07
CA PHE A 34 -5.06 -10.14 -0.13
C PHE A 34 -4.50 -9.12 0.86
N GLY A 35 -5.25 -8.04 1.14
CA GLY A 35 -4.86 -7.03 2.10
C GLY A 35 -3.47 -6.45 1.86
N GLY A 36 -2.66 -6.44 2.89
CA GLY A 36 -1.27 -5.97 2.81
C GLY A 36 -0.30 -6.92 2.14
N GLY A 37 -0.71 -8.09 1.67
CA GLY A 37 0.07 -9.02 0.85
C GLY A 37 1.28 -9.66 1.55
N SER A 38 1.31 -9.72 2.88
CA SER A 38 2.52 -10.16 3.60
C SER A 38 2.84 -11.63 3.40
N VAL A 39 1.83 -12.50 3.42
CA VAL A 39 1.98 -13.94 3.21
C VAL A 39 2.20 -14.24 1.73
N GLU A 40 1.43 -13.57 0.91
CA GLU A 40 1.42 -13.68 -0.55
C GLU A 40 2.79 -13.33 -1.15
N LEU A 41 3.37 -12.21 -0.72
CA LEU A 41 4.72 -11.81 -1.14
C LEU A 41 5.80 -12.80 -0.67
N ALA A 42 5.62 -13.40 0.51
CA ALA A 42 6.55 -14.42 1.00
C ALA A 42 6.45 -15.72 0.19
N LEU A 43 5.24 -16.10 -0.24
CA LEU A 43 5.02 -17.24 -1.15
C LEU A 43 5.55 -16.95 -2.55
N ALA A 44 5.25 -15.78 -3.11
CA ALA A 44 5.77 -15.38 -4.41
C ALA A 44 7.31 -15.36 -4.44
N SER A 45 7.97 -14.93 -3.35
CA SER A 45 9.44 -14.97 -3.26
C SER A 45 10.03 -16.38 -3.20
N ARG A 46 9.21 -17.41 -3.03
CA ARG A 46 9.58 -18.84 -3.09
C ARG A 46 9.19 -19.48 -4.43
N GLY A 47 8.72 -18.70 -5.42
CA GLY A 47 8.33 -19.19 -6.73
C GLY A 47 6.88 -19.66 -6.82
N VAL A 48 6.07 -19.49 -5.77
CA VAL A 48 4.64 -19.83 -5.80
C VAL A 48 3.88 -18.77 -6.60
N GLN A 49 3.07 -19.22 -7.55
CA GLN A 49 2.15 -18.32 -8.29
C GLN A 49 0.99 -17.91 -7.40
N VAL A 50 0.81 -16.61 -7.18
CA VAL A 50 -0.22 -16.07 -6.30
C VAL A 50 -1.28 -15.32 -7.09
N PHE A 51 -2.54 -15.71 -6.91
CA PHE A 51 -3.71 -15.00 -7.41
C PHE A 51 -4.36 -14.25 -6.24
N GLY A 52 -4.17 -12.93 -6.21
CA GLY A 52 -4.66 -12.08 -5.13
C GLY A 52 -5.95 -11.35 -5.48
N TYR A 53 -6.90 -11.37 -4.57
CA TYR A 53 -8.17 -10.66 -4.69
C TYR A 53 -8.42 -9.85 -3.42
N ASP A 54 -9.07 -8.70 -3.56
CA ASP A 54 -9.53 -7.89 -2.43
C ASP A 54 -10.78 -7.09 -2.81
N LYS A 55 -11.63 -6.81 -1.82
CA LYS A 55 -12.84 -6.01 -2.02
C LYS A 55 -12.52 -4.52 -2.21
N MET A 56 -11.42 -4.04 -1.62
CA MET A 56 -11.03 -2.65 -1.69
C MET A 56 -10.35 -2.35 -3.03
N LYS A 57 -11.10 -1.79 -3.98
CA LYS A 57 -10.61 -1.48 -5.34
C LYS A 57 -9.32 -0.64 -5.36
N GLN A 58 -9.18 0.33 -4.46
CA GLN A 58 -8.01 1.21 -4.40
C GLN A 58 -6.74 0.45 -3.97
N LEU A 59 -6.88 -0.53 -3.09
CA LEU A 59 -5.82 -1.47 -2.73
C LEU A 59 -5.44 -2.37 -3.92
N VAL A 60 -6.44 -2.85 -4.66
CA VAL A 60 -6.22 -3.65 -5.88
C VAL A 60 -5.46 -2.82 -6.91
N TRP A 61 -5.82 -1.55 -7.14
CA TRP A 61 -5.06 -0.66 -8.03
C TRP A 61 -3.59 -0.52 -7.62
N PHE A 62 -3.33 -0.36 -6.32
CA PHE A 62 -1.95 -0.32 -5.85
C PHE A 62 -1.18 -1.59 -6.22
N TRP A 63 -1.76 -2.76 -5.97
CA TRP A 63 -1.13 -4.04 -6.30
C TRP A 63 -1.00 -4.27 -7.80
N GLN A 64 -1.97 -3.83 -8.60
CA GLN A 64 -1.85 -3.82 -10.07
C GLN A 64 -0.68 -2.96 -10.54
N GLY A 65 -0.48 -1.80 -9.93
CA GLY A 65 0.70 -0.95 -10.21
C GLY A 65 2.02 -1.62 -9.84
N VAL A 66 2.08 -2.30 -8.69
CA VAL A 66 3.27 -3.04 -8.24
C VAL A 66 3.61 -4.20 -9.17
N CYS A 67 2.59 -4.97 -9.59
CA CYS A 67 2.78 -6.14 -10.46
C CYS A 67 2.97 -5.78 -11.94
N GLY A 68 2.50 -4.62 -12.37
CA GLY A 68 2.66 -4.12 -13.74
C GLY A 68 4.03 -3.48 -13.93
N ASP A 69 4.11 -2.17 -13.79
CA ASP A 69 5.36 -1.41 -13.88
C ASP A 69 5.63 -0.70 -12.56
N ASN A 70 6.46 -1.31 -11.73
CA ASN A 70 6.79 -0.79 -10.40
C ASN A 70 7.65 0.47 -10.47
N ASN A 71 8.46 0.66 -11.53
CA ASN A 71 9.24 1.87 -11.71
C ASN A 71 8.32 3.06 -12.02
N ARG A 72 7.36 2.86 -12.93
CA ARG A 72 6.34 3.87 -13.21
C ARG A 72 5.52 4.21 -11.98
N LEU A 73 5.16 3.22 -11.17
CA LEU A 73 4.47 3.47 -9.91
C LEU A 73 5.34 4.32 -8.97
N ALA A 74 6.62 4.01 -8.84
CA ALA A 74 7.56 4.76 -8.02
C ALA A 74 7.70 6.21 -8.48
N ASP A 75 7.79 6.45 -9.79
CA ASP A 75 7.83 7.80 -10.38
C ASP A 75 6.56 8.60 -10.06
N GLU A 76 5.38 7.98 -10.16
CA GLU A 76 4.12 8.64 -9.79
C GLU A 76 4.06 8.94 -8.28
N VAL A 77 4.56 8.05 -7.43
CA VAL A 77 4.67 8.31 -5.98
C VAL A 77 5.62 9.48 -5.69
N GLU A 78 6.75 9.56 -6.39
CA GLU A 78 7.71 10.66 -6.21
C GLU A 78 7.12 12.02 -6.61
N LYS A 79 6.34 12.08 -7.71
CA LYS A 79 5.63 13.30 -8.14
C LYS A 79 4.61 13.81 -7.11
N LEU A 80 4.02 12.92 -6.32
CA LEU A 80 3.04 13.27 -5.29
C LEU A 80 3.68 13.76 -3.99
N GLN A 81 5.00 13.62 -3.83
CA GLN A 81 5.69 14.10 -2.64
C GLN A 81 5.94 15.60 -2.71
N GLU A 82 5.59 16.29 -1.65
CA GLU A 82 5.76 17.74 -1.50
C GLU A 82 6.59 18.09 -0.27
N GLN A 83 7.18 19.30 -0.28
CA GLN A 83 7.82 19.87 0.92
C GLN A 83 6.76 20.64 1.72
N TYR A 84 6.73 20.42 3.03
CA TYR A 84 5.83 21.14 3.95
C TYR A 84 6.44 21.24 5.35
N VAL A 85 5.93 22.19 6.13
CA VAL A 85 6.39 22.45 7.48
C VAL A 85 5.51 21.67 8.47
N ILE A 86 6.16 20.94 9.38
CA ILE A 86 5.50 20.22 10.47
C ILE A 86 5.46 21.07 11.76
N ARG A 87 4.74 20.61 12.79
CA ARG A 87 4.56 21.33 14.06
C ARG A 87 5.86 21.75 14.74
N SER A 88 6.93 20.95 14.58
CA SER A 88 8.27 21.27 15.07
C SER A 88 9.01 22.34 14.25
N LYS A 89 8.32 23.02 13.33
CA LYS A 89 8.87 24.03 12.38
C LYS A 89 9.97 23.48 11.43
N LYS A 90 10.07 22.16 11.28
CA LYS A 90 10.96 21.53 10.31
C LYS A 90 10.26 21.35 8.97
N THR A 91 10.99 21.59 7.88
CA THR A 91 10.54 21.24 6.53
C THR A 91 10.82 19.75 6.28
N VAL A 92 9.81 19.03 5.82
CA VAL A 92 9.89 17.60 5.50
C VAL A 92 9.33 17.34 4.10
N LYS A 93 9.72 16.22 3.47
CA LYS A 93 9.16 15.77 2.19
C LYS A 93 8.21 14.59 2.43
N GLY A 94 7.03 14.64 1.84
CA GLY A 94 6.04 13.58 1.97
C GLY A 94 4.63 14.02 1.54
N CYS A 95 3.60 13.47 2.19
CA CYS A 95 2.21 13.79 1.91
C CYS A 95 1.65 14.72 3.01
N SER A 96 1.45 16.00 2.70
CA SER A 96 0.87 16.96 3.65
C SER A 96 -0.56 16.61 4.03
N LYS A 97 -1.07 17.25 5.10
CA LYS A 97 -2.46 17.07 5.51
C LYS A 97 -3.45 17.48 4.42
N LYS A 98 -3.16 18.57 3.69
CA LYS A 98 -3.99 19.06 2.58
C LYS A 98 -4.05 18.03 1.47
N SER A 99 -2.91 17.56 0.99
CA SER A 99 -2.81 16.56 -0.08
C SER A 99 -3.40 15.22 0.32
N PHE A 100 -3.23 14.80 1.58
CA PHE A 100 -3.89 13.60 2.11
C PHE A 100 -5.42 13.65 1.96
N HIS A 101 -6.05 14.76 2.34
CA HIS A 101 -7.51 14.90 2.21
C HIS A 101 -7.94 15.01 0.75
N GLN A 102 -7.17 15.70 -0.10
CA GLN A 102 -7.45 15.79 -1.53
C GLN A 102 -7.37 14.40 -2.19
N TYR A 103 -6.29 13.66 -1.97
CA TYR A 103 -6.12 12.31 -2.56
C TYR A 103 -7.20 11.32 -2.10
N ARG A 104 -7.61 11.40 -0.82
CA ARG A 104 -8.75 10.60 -0.33
C ARG A 104 -10.03 10.92 -1.08
N LYS A 105 -10.34 12.20 -1.29
CA LYS A 105 -11.51 12.65 -2.05
C LYS A 105 -11.46 12.13 -3.48
N ASP A 106 -10.33 12.32 -4.16
CA ASP A 106 -10.14 11.87 -5.54
C ASP A 106 -10.40 10.37 -5.68
N LEU A 107 -9.82 9.57 -4.77
CA LEU A 107 -9.97 8.11 -4.80
C LEU A 107 -11.37 7.60 -4.47
N MET A 108 -12.21 8.43 -3.81
CA MET A 108 -13.60 8.08 -3.49
C MET A 108 -14.58 8.51 -4.58
N THR A 109 -14.28 9.59 -5.32
CA THR A 109 -15.21 10.23 -6.27
C THR A 109 -14.93 9.88 -7.72
N GLU A 110 -13.71 9.49 -8.06
CA GLU A 110 -13.31 9.23 -9.44
C GLU A 110 -13.70 7.83 -9.96
N SER A 111 -13.70 7.71 -11.29
CA SER A 111 -14.03 6.50 -12.07
C SER A 111 -13.39 5.22 -11.52
N PHE A 112 -14.01 4.07 -11.85
CA PHE A 112 -13.62 2.75 -11.35
C PHE A 112 -12.38 2.15 -12.04
N MET A 113 -11.69 2.91 -12.91
CA MET A 113 -10.57 2.38 -13.69
C MET A 113 -9.22 2.53 -12.99
N PHE A 114 -8.36 1.54 -13.18
CA PHE A 114 -6.96 1.58 -12.75
C PHE A 114 -6.20 2.72 -13.46
N SER A 115 -5.33 3.40 -12.70
CA SER A 115 -4.23 4.20 -13.22
C SER A 115 -3.07 4.20 -12.22
N TYR A 116 -1.84 4.40 -12.70
CA TYR A 116 -0.66 4.52 -11.83
C TYR A 116 -0.76 5.71 -10.87
N GLU A 117 -1.34 6.82 -11.31
CA GLU A 117 -1.61 7.98 -10.46
C GLU A 117 -2.53 7.61 -9.27
N ARG A 118 -3.61 6.86 -9.51
CA ARG A 118 -4.51 6.38 -8.45
C ARG A 118 -3.82 5.40 -7.51
N ALA A 119 -3.03 4.49 -8.04
CA ALA A 119 -2.21 3.57 -7.25
C ALA A 119 -1.24 4.34 -6.35
N ALA A 120 -0.58 5.37 -6.89
CA ALA A 120 0.31 6.26 -6.15
C ALA A 120 -0.41 7.08 -5.08
N LYS A 121 -1.59 7.67 -5.39
CA LYS A 121 -2.42 8.37 -4.40
C LYS A 121 -2.82 7.45 -3.25
N TYR A 122 -3.22 6.20 -3.56
CA TYR A 122 -3.52 5.22 -2.50
C TYR A 122 -2.31 4.94 -1.62
N TYR A 123 -1.14 4.73 -2.21
CA TYR A 123 0.09 4.54 -1.45
C TYR A 123 0.41 5.75 -0.58
N ALA A 124 0.31 6.98 -1.12
CA ALA A 124 0.57 8.21 -0.38
C ALA A 124 -0.34 8.34 0.87
N ILE A 125 -1.66 8.11 0.73
CA ILE A 125 -2.58 8.15 1.87
C ILE A 125 -2.34 6.99 2.84
N ASN A 126 -1.96 5.80 2.37
CA ASN A 126 -1.59 4.68 3.24
C ASN A 126 -0.40 5.05 4.12
N ARG A 127 0.65 5.60 3.53
CA ARG A 127 1.86 6.00 4.25
C ARG A 127 1.63 7.15 5.22
N ALA A 128 0.74 8.09 4.89
CA ALA A 128 0.45 9.29 5.67
C ALA A 128 -0.68 9.11 6.71
N SER A 129 -1.40 8.00 6.69
CA SER A 129 -2.47 7.71 7.66
C SER A 129 -1.94 7.07 8.94
N PHE A 130 -2.67 7.30 10.03
CA PHE A 130 -2.43 6.58 11.28
C PHE A 130 -2.58 5.07 11.06
N SER A 131 -1.56 4.29 11.43
CA SER A 131 -1.51 2.83 11.28
C SER A 131 -1.79 2.30 9.86
N GLY A 132 -1.72 3.12 8.82
CA GLY A 132 -2.03 2.70 7.44
C GLY A 132 -3.52 2.51 7.17
N ALA A 133 -4.40 3.05 8.01
CA ALA A 133 -5.85 2.86 7.92
C ALA A 133 -6.52 3.63 6.76
N THR A 134 -5.77 4.33 5.92
CA THR A 134 -6.22 4.99 4.68
C THR A 134 -7.54 5.76 4.82
N PHE A 135 -8.66 5.14 4.44
CA PHE A 135 -9.98 5.79 4.41
C PHE A 135 -10.65 5.88 5.78
N SER A 136 -10.37 4.97 6.72
CA SER A 136 -10.91 4.98 8.08
C SER A 136 -10.01 5.69 9.08
N GLY A 137 -8.73 5.91 8.74
CA GLY A 137 -7.76 6.61 9.60
C GLY A 137 -7.61 8.09 9.26
N GLY A 138 -7.17 8.87 10.26
CA GLY A 138 -6.78 10.27 10.08
C GLY A 138 -5.36 10.41 9.55
N TRP A 139 -5.03 11.62 9.07
CA TRP A 139 -3.66 11.99 8.75
C TRP A 139 -2.77 11.99 10.01
N SER A 140 -1.59 11.45 9.89
CA SER A 140 -0.58 11.40 10.95
C SER A 140 0.67 12.13 10.50
N GLU A 141 1.00 13.24 11.19
CA GLU A 141 2.18 14.03 10.87
C GLU A 141 3.45 13.16 10.82
N ARG A 142 3.68 12.36 11.88
CA ARG A 142 4.85 11.47 11.93
C ARG A 142 4.89 10.44 10.81
N ALA A 143 3.72 9.90 10.44
CA ALA A 143 3.63 8.89 9.39
C ALA A 143 3.86 9.48 7.98
N SER A 144 3.48 10.73 7.77
CA SER A 144 3.43 11.38 6.46
C SER A 144 4.81 11.63 5.81
N TYR A 145 5.88 11.65 6.61
CA TYR A 145 7.27 11.82 6.12
C TYR A 145 8.20 10.69 6.58
N ALA A 146 7.76 9.79 7.45
CA ALA A 146 8.58 8.66 7.88
C ALA A 146 8.82 7.68 6.71
N ARG A 147 10.09 7.37 6.44
CA ARG A 147 10.55 6.41 5.43
C ARG A 147 10.30 4.96 5.86
#